data_97bbeaba88175c7a82bb0e711429e78e
#
_entry.id   97bbeaba88175c7a82bb0e711429e78e
#
_cell.length_a   1.000
_cell.length_b   1.000
_cell.length_c   1.000
_cell.angle_alpha   90.00
_cell.angle_beta   90.00
_cell.angle_gamma   90.00
#
_symmetry.space_group_name_H-M   'P 1'
#
loop_
_entity.id
_entity.type
_entity.pdbx_description
1 polymer ?
#
loop_
_entity_poly.entity_id
_entity_poly.type
_entity_poly.pdbx_seq_one_letter_code
_entity_poly.pdbx_strand_id
1 'polypeptide(L)'
;MGNRKRIILATSTVLAASLLIAGCDRSTPPPDIKFAKSGEGYRAKPDFARVEHEFPLAPVDLEKLTPENLKSYDQEQVDQIYARLTPGPIPDGPFEGGLFFPKGESGDRRLSEIVGGLPGLAVELKSIKLEMLGAALWKGKVFYRDDRLLRNRIEDTSLLKPLIEGDLASIPKITVNGRDAWLMFPARLYCGQSLLDSRRESIIIDYFFTDEIPGYRQRPDFLAGRNGLQVRDEIRMVRPGFYLGRAYIGRAFLLNFTLYNKEIADREGSAFLNTGQVKEDCWTGTQSRKVVAAAK
;
A
#
# COMPACT_ATOMS: atom_id res chain seq x y z
N MET A 1 -19.33 -82.95 26.08
CA MET A 1 -18.18 -82.18 26.68
C MET A 1 -17.73 -81.15 25.66
N GLY A 2 -18.20 -79.97 25.75
CA GLY A 2 -17.95 -78.91 24.80
C GLY A 2 -17.51 -77.61 25.47
N ASN A 3 -16.24 -77.27 25.26
CA ASN A 3 -15.61 -76.11 25.85
C ASN A 3 -15.99 -74.85 25.01
N ARG A 4 -16.77 -73.92 25.56
CA ARG A 4 -17.05 -72.62 25.02
C ARG A 4 -15.96 -71.63 25.46
N LYS A 5 -15.09 -71.24 24.54
CA LYS A 5 -14.17 -70.11 24.77
C LYS A 5 -14.94 -68.80 24.58
N ARG A 6 -15.00 -67.97 25.61
CA ARG A 6 -15.51 -66.61 25.58
C ARG A 6 -14.40 -65.69 24.99
N ILE A 7 -14.71 -65.07 23.89
CA ILE A 7 -13.88 -63.98 23.32
C ILE A 7 -14.36 -62.68 23.96
N ILE A 8 -13.48 -62.03 24.71
CA ILE A 8 -13.71 -60.65 25.23
C ILE A 8 -13.25 -59.69 24.18
N LEU A 9 -14.19 -58.97 23.58
CA LEU A 9 -13.90 -57.84 22.68
C LEU A 9 -13.62 -56.60 23.54
N ALA A 10 -12.38 -56.18 23.57
CA ALA A 10 -12.01 -54.89 24.16
C ALA A 10 -12.25 -53.79 23.14
N THR A 11 -13.29 -53.02 23.34
CA THR A 11 -13.56 -51.78 22.56
C THR A 11 -12.69 -50.64 23.10
N SER A 12 -11.61 -50.31 22.40
CA SER A 12 -10.79 -49.13 22.67
C SER A 12 -11.46 -47.90 22.07
N THR A 13 -12.07 -47.09 22.92
CA THR A 13 -12.62 -45.78 22.55
C THR A 13 -11.46 -44.80 22.45
N VAL A 14 -11.06 -44.47 21.25
CA VAL A 14 -10.11 -43.35 20.96
C VAL A 14 -10.87 -42.06 21.06
N LEU A 15 -10.67 -41.32 22.14
CA LEU A 15 -11.18 -39.96 22.29
C LEU A 15 -10.29 -39.02 21.46
N ALA A 16 -10.72 -38.68 20.26
CA ALA A 16 -10.08 -37.63 19.45
C ALA A 16 -10.43 -36.27 20.06
N ALA A 17 -9.53 -35.71 20.85
CA ALA A 17 -9.60 -34.32 21.29
C ALA A 17 -9.26 -33.43 20.12
N SER A 18 -10.27 -32.93 19.42
CA SER A 18 -10.13 -31.87 18.43
C SER A 18 -9.81 -30.55 19.15
N LEU A 19 -8.54 -30.21 19.25
CA LEU A 19 -8.12 -28.86 19.61
C LEU A 19 -8.56 -27.92 18.46
N LEU A 20 -9.69 -27.27 18.63
CA LEU A 20 -10.05 -26.06 17.89
C LEU A 20 -9.08 -24.99 18.32
N ILE A 21 -7.97 -24.84 17.57
CA ILE A 21 -7.15 -23.62 17.60
C ILE A 21 -8.01 -22.55 16.94
N ALA A 22 -8.81 -21.87 17.75
CA ALA A 22 -9.36 -20.59 17.38
C ALA A 22 -8.15 -19.64 17.23
N GLY A 23 -7.65 -19.48 16.01
CA GLY A 23 -6.71 -18.46 15.63
C GLY A 23 -7.42 -17.12 15.84
N CYS A 24 -7.34 -16.56 17.05
CA CYS A 24 -7.58 -15.15 17.24
C CYS A 24 -6.52 -14.43 16.40
N ASP A 25 -6.95 -13.86 15.30
CA ASP A 25 -6.19 -12.90 14.54
C ASP A 25 -5.94 -11.69 15.47
N ARG A 26 -4.88 -11.77 16.26
CA ARG A 26 -4.46 -10.70 17.14
C ARG A 26 -3.78 -9.67 16.26
N SER A 27 -4.59 -8.76 15.68
CA SER A 27 -4.05 -7.59 15.04
C SER A 27 -3.08 -6.92 16.00
N THR A 28 -1.85 -6.73 15.55
CA THR A 28 -0.83 -6.02 16.33
C THR A 28 -1.37 -4.65 16.70
N PRO A 29 -1.44 -4.28 17.99
CA PRO A 29 -1.95 -2.96 18.36
C PRO A 29 -1.05 -1.88 17.75
N PRO A 30 -1.63 -0.73 17.36
CA PRO A 30 -0.85 0.38 16.83
C PRO A 30 0.15 0.88 17.88
N PRO A 31 1.35 1.33 17.46
CA PRO A 31 2.31 1.96 18.35
C PRO A 31 1.76 3.26 18.95
N ASP A 32 2.26 3.66 20.14
CA ASP A 32 1.91 4.93 20.78
C ASP A 32 2.67 6.10 20.12
N ILE A 33 2.25 6.46 18.92
CA ILE A 33 2.82 7.58 18.18
C ILE A 33 2.23 8.88 18.70
N LYS A 34 3.10 9.84 19.00
CA LYS A 34 2.67 11.20 19.38
C LYS A 34 2.37 12.03 18.14
N PHE A 35 1.32 12.85 18.25
CA PHE A 35 0.84 13.72 17.19
C PHE A 35 0.66 15.14 17.70
N ALA A 36 0.94 16.12 16.85
CA ALA A 36 0.50 17.48 17.11
C ALA A 36 -1.02 17.57 16.92
N LYS A 37 -1.66 18.43 17.71
CA LYS A 37 -3.07 18.73 17.50
C LYS A 37 -3.24 19.49 16.18
N SER A 38 -4.13 19.02 15.33
CA SER A 38 -4.59 19.77 14.18
C SER A 38 -5.63 20.80 14.63
N GLY A 39 -5.64 21.96 13.98
CA GLY A 39 -6.71 22.91 14.12
C GLY A 39 -7.90 22.57 13.19
N GLU A 40 -8.88 23.45 13.14
CA GLU A 40 -10.01 23.30 12.23
C GLU A 40 -9.67 23.82 10.82
N GLY A 41 -9.96 23.01 9.80
CA GLY A 41 -9.82 23.33 8.39
C GLY A 41 -8.41 23.18 7.78
N TYR A 42 -8.33 23.27 6.47
CA TYR A 42 -7.11 23.00 5.68
C TYR A 42 -5.92 23.91 6.05
N ARG A 43 -6.18 25.17 6.46
CA ARG A 43 -5.13 26.12 6.87
C ARG A 43 -4.54 25.82 8.25
N ALA A 44 -5.13 24.90 8.97
CA ALA A 44 -4.77 24.55 10.33
C ALA A 44 -3.96 23.24 10.43
N LYS A 45 -3.42 22.73 9.30
CA LYS A 45 -2.47 21.62 9.33
C LYS A 45 -1.26 22.01 10.18
N PRO A 46 -0.78 21.11 11.04
CA PRO A 46 0.40 21.39 11.85
C PRO A 46 1.62 21.62 10.96
N ASP A 47 2.56 22.40 11.45
CA ASP A 47 3.88 22.49 10.84
C ASP A 47 4.59 21.13 10.94
N PHE A 48 4.69 20.43 9.83
CA PHE A 48 5.31 19.10 9.81
C PHE A 48 6.79 19.11 10.18
N ALA A 49 7.51 20.22 9.99
CA ALA A 49 8.89 20.34 10.46
C ALA A 49 8.94 20.30 12.00
N ARG A 50 8.06 21.05 12.63
CA ARG A 50 7.92 21.05 14.09
C ARG A 50 7.48 19.69 14.62
N VAL A 51 6.49 19.06 13.97
CA VAL A 51 6.02 17.70 14.35
C VAL A 51 7.16 16.68 14.28
N GLU A 52 7.98 16.73 13.23
CA GLU A 52 9.13 15.84 13.10
C GLU A 52 10.19 16.05 14.17
N HIS A 53 10.42 17.31 14.56
CA HIS A 53 11.39 17.66 15.58
C HIS A 53 10.91 17.29 16.99
N GLU A 54 9.66 17.61 17.31
CA GLU A 54 9.09 17.38 18.66
C GLU A 54 8.70 15.90 18.87
N PHE A 55 8.27 15.21 17.82
CA PHE A 55 7.75 13.83 17.87
C PHE A 55 8.38 12.96 16.78
N PRO A 56 9.71 12.74 16.80
CA PRO A 56 10.35 11.87 15.80
C PRO A 56 9.81 10.45 15.89
N LEU A 57 9.73 9.77 14.75
CA LEU A 57 9.37 8.35 14.70
C LEU A 57 10.62 7.50 14.93
N ALA A 58 10.60 6.66 15.95
CA ALA A 58 11.67 5.72 16.21
C ALA A 58 11.54 4.45 15.35
N PRO A 59 12.65 3.76 14.99
CA PRO A 59 12.58 2.50 14.25
C PRO A 59 11.67 1.46 14.90
N VAL A 60 11.64 1.39 16.24
CA VAL A 60 10.79 0.46 17.00
C VAL A 60 9.29 0.78 16.84
N ASP A 61 8.91 2.03 16.62
CA ASP A 61 7.53 2.40 16.35
C ASP A 61 7.15 2.09 14.90
N LEU A 62 8.07 2.36 13.98
CA LEU A 62 7.89 2.02 12.56
C LEU A 62 7.77 0.52 12.33
N GLU A 63 8.49 -0.30 13.12
CA GLU A 63 8.40 -1.77 13.04
C GLU A 63 7.01 -2.29 13.45
N LYS A 64 6.36 -1.64 14.40
CA LYS A 64 5.02 -2.01 14.86
C LYS A 64 3.89 -1.54 13.93
N LEU A 65 4.17 -0.62 13.01
CA LEU A 65 3.18 -0.21 12.02
C LEU A 65 2.93 -1.35 11.03
N THR A 66 1.66 -1.64 10.79
CA THR A 66 1.20 -2.64 9.81
C THR A 66 0.13 -2.04 8.91
N PRO A 67 -0.13 -2.64 7.72
CA PRO A 67 -1.24 -2.21 6.87
C PRO A 67 -2.58 -2.18 7.60
N GLU A 68 -2.77 -3.10 8.56
CA GLU A 68 -4.01 -3.25 9.31
C GLU A 68 -4.17 -2.16 10.37
N ASN A 69 -3.11 -1.90 11.17
CA ASN A 69 -3.24 -0.96 12.28
C ASN A 69 -3.16 0.52 11.85
N LEU A 70 -2.68 0.81 10.62
CA LEU A 70 -2.78 2.15 10.04
C LEU A 70 -4.22 2.66 9.94
N LYS A 71 -5.20 1.77 9.81
CA LYS A 71 -6.64 2.11 9.76
C LYS A 71 -7.17 2.67 11.08
N SER A 72 -6.46 2.47 12.19
CA SER A 72 -6.87 2.99 13.52
C SER A 72 -6.58 4.48 13.72
N TYR A 73 -5.72 5.07 12.87
CA TYR A 73 -5.41 6.49 12.87
C TYR A 73 -6.41 7.26 11.99
N ASP A 74 -6.71 8.50 12.34
CA ASP A 74 -7.46 9.40 11.45
C ASP A 74 -6.57 9.92 10.30
N GLN A 75 -7.16 10.59 9.31
CA GLN A 75 -6.43 11.06 8.13
C GLN A 75 -5.31 12.04 8.48
N GLU A 76 -5.53 12.93 9.46
CA GLU A 76 -4.52 13.89 9.87
C GLU A 76 -3.33 13.20 10.56
N GLN A 77 -3.60 12.17 11.35
CA GLN A 77 -2.56 11.34 11.98
C GLN A 77 -1.76 10.57 10.92
N VAL A 78 -2.43 10.02 9.91
CA VAL A 78 -1.77 9.36 8.77
C VAL A 78 -0.92 10.37 7.98
N ASP A 79 -1.41 11.58 7.77
CA ASP A 79 -0.65 12.65 7.11
C ASP A 79 0.61 13.03 7.92
N GLN A 80 0.50 13.12 9.24
CA GLN A 80 1.64 13.37 10.11
C GLN A 80 2.64 12.19 10.14
N ILE A 81 2.16 10.95 10.07
CA ILE A 81 3.05 9.78 9.90
C ILE A 81 3.80 9.93 8.57
N TYR A 82 3.07 10.10 7.46
CA TYR A 82 3.65 10.20 6.12
C TYR A 82 4.70 11.32 6.02
N ALA A 83 4.41 12.49 6.57
CA ALA A 83 5.31 13.63 6.54
C ALA A 83 6.63 13.39 7.27
N ARG A 84 6.67 12.48 8.27
CA ARG A 84 7.87 12.09 9.02
C ARG A 84 8.66 10.92 8.41
N LEU A 85 8.10 10.26 7.39
CA LEU A 85 8.80 9.19 6.67
C LEU A 85 9.78 9.77 5.64
N THR A 86 10.82 9.01 5.34
CA THR A 86 11.74 9.28 4.23
C THR A 86 11.35 8.46 3.00
N PRO A 87 11.79 8.83 1.79
CA PRO A 87 11.50 8.05 0.59
C PRO A 87 11.93 6.59 0.68
N GLY A 88 13.11 6.35 1.27
CA GLY A 88 13.78 5.05 1.20
C GLY A 88 14.31 4.72 -0.18
N PRO A 89 14.70 3.46 -0.41
CA PRO A 89 15.10 2.99 -1.72
C PRO A 89 13.89 2.89 -2.65
N ILE A 90 14.10 3.14 -3.94
CA ILE A 90 13.08 2.81 -4.95
C ILE A 90 12.86 1.30 -4.89
N PRO A 91 11.60 0.84 -4.72
CA PRO A 91 11.29 -0.59 -4.63
C PRO A 91 11.73 -1.37 -5.86
N ASP A 92 11.95 -2.68 -5.68
CA ASP A 92 12.19 -3.61 -6.77
C ASP A 92 11.42 -4.90 -6.54
N GLY A 93 10.89 -5.50 -7.63
CA GLY A 93 10.09 -6.72 -7.56
C GLY A 93 8.63 -6.51 -7.14
N PRO A 94 7.93 -7.60 -6.78
CA PRO A 94 6.51 -7.58 -6.47
C PRO A 94 6.24 -7.13 -5.04
N PHE A 95 5.25 -6.26 -4.87
CA PHE A 95 4.71 -5.84 -3.58
C PHE A 95 3.21 -6.13 -3.51
N GLU A 96 2.77 -6.68 -2.39
CA GLU A 96 1.36 -6.78 -2.05
C GLU A 96 0.81 -5.38 -1.75
N GLY A 97 -0.37 -5.07 -2.27
CA GLY A 97 -1.00 -3.77 -2.09
C GLY A 97 -2.34 -3.87 -1.36
N GLY A 98 -2.63 -2.87 -0.55
CA GLY A 98 -3.92 -2.71 0.09
C GLY A 98 -4.33 -1.25 0.15
N LEU A 99 -5.55 -0.95 -0.26
CA LEU A 99 -6.15 0.35 0.02
C LEU A 99 -6.60 0.39 1.48
N PHE A 100 -6.50 1.53 2.12
CA PHE A 100 -7.11 1.70 3.42
C PHE A 100 -7.73 3.09 3.58
N PHE A 101 -8.73 3.13 4.44
CA PHE A 101 -9.44 4.34 4.81
C PHE A 101 -9.19 4.56 6.30
N PRO A 102 -8.60 5.70 6.67
CA PRO A 102 -8.35 6.07 8.06
C PRO A 102 -9.65 6.11 8.88
N LYS A 103 -9.51 6.05 10.20
CA LYS A 103 -10.64 6.15 11.13
C LYS A 103 -11.49 7.40 10.85
N GLY A 104 -12.78 7.22 10.68
CA GLY A 104 -13.72 8.31 10.36
C GLY A 104 -13.89 8.59 8.86
N GLU A 105 -13.04 7.99 8.00
CA GLU A 105 -13.22 8.03 6.56
C GLU A 105 -13.96 6.79 6.06
N SER A 106 -14.73 6.96 4.99
CA SER A 106 -15.49 5.88 4.35
C SER A 106 -14.99 5.64 2.93
N GLY A 107 -14.74 4.36 2.61
CA GLY A 107 -14.50 3.90 1.23
C GLY A 107 -15.75 3.89 0.35
N ASP A 108 -16.90 4.31 0.90
CA ASP A 108 -18.19 4.31 0.21
C ASP A 108 -18.33 5.36 -0.88
N ARG A 109 -17.39 6.31 -0.97
CA ARG A 109 -17.37 7.32 -2.04
C ARG A 109 -17.31 6.65 -3.40
N ARG A 110 -18.20 7.06 -4.29
CA ARG A 110 -18.17 6.61 -5.67
C ARG A 110 -17.10 7.38 -6.45
N LEU A 111 -16.49 6.72 -7.43
CA LEU A 111 -15.51 7.36 -8.29
C LEU A 111 -16.08 8.61 -8.97
N SER A 112 -17.37 8.61 -9.34
CA SER A 112 -18.05 9.77 -9.93
C SER A 112 -18.12 11.00 -9.03
N GLU A 113 -18.15 10.83 -7.71
CA GLU A 113 -18.19 11.95 -6.75
C GLU A 113 -16.84 12.67 -6.65
N ILE A 114 -15.75 11.97 -7.00
CA ILE A 114 -14.40 12.49 -6.90
C ILE A 114 -13.95 13.12 -8.22
N VAL A 115 -14.24 12.47 -9.35
CA VAL A 115 -13.74 12.87 -10.67
C VAL A 115 -14.72 13.66 -11.50
N GLY A 116 -15.94 13.87 -11.03
CA GLY A 116 -16.98 14.50 -11.85
C GLY A 116 -17.29 13.69 -13.11
N GLY A 117 -17.89 14.28 -14.09
CA GLY A 117 -18.27 13.60 -15.33
C GLY A 117 -17.15 13.52 -16.36
N LEU A 118 -16.03 12.83 -16.11
CA LEU A 118 -14.97 12.66 -17.14
C LEU A 118 -15.55 12.02 -18.40
N PRO A 119 -15.36 12.63 -19.57
CA PRO A 119 -15.76 12.03 -20.85
C PRO A 119 -15.04 10.71 -21.06
N GLY A 120 -15.73 9.68 -21.52
CA GLY A 120 -15.14 8.39 -21.86
C GLY A 120 -14.97 7.39 -20.72
N LEU A 121 -15.30 7.74 -19.47
CA LEU A 121 -15.41 6.77 -18.40
C LEU A 121 -16.72 6.00 -18.55
N ALA A 122 -16.66 4.67 -18.63
CA ALA A 122 -17.88 3.85 -18.71
C ALA A 122 -18.78 4.12 -17.49
N VAL A 123 -20.10 4.19 -17.71
CA VAL A 123 -21.07 4.53 -16.67
C VAL A 123 -20.97 3.57 -15.48
N GLU A 124 -20.65 2.30 -15.76
CA GLU A 124 -20.48 1.26 -14.73
C GLU A 124 -19.30 1.54 -13.80
N LEU A 125 -18.17 2.03 -14.33
CA LEU A 125 -17.03 2.42 -13.50
C LEU A 125 -17.31 3.62 -12.60
N LYS A 126 -18.12 4.57 -13.08
CA LYS A 126 -18.50 5.75 -12.29
C LYS A 126 -19.30 5.39 -11.04
N SER A 127 -20.04 4.28 -11.07
CA SER A 127 -20.85 3.81 -9.95
C SER A 127 -20.09 2.96 -8.94
N ILE A 128 -18.85 2.55 -9.24
CA ILE A 128 -18.04 1.67 -8.38
C ILE A 128 -17.55 2.46 -7.17
N LYS A 129 -17.72 1.89 -5.98
CA LYS A 129 -17.17 2.43 -4.76
C LYS A 129 -15.65 2.20 -4.73
N LEU A 130 -14.89 3.16 -4.21
CA LEU A 130 -13.43 3.08 -4.12
C LEU A 130 -12.94 1.83 -3.37
N GLU A 131 -13.65 1.44 -2.31
CA GLU A 131 -13.35 0.24 -1.55
C GLU A 131 -13.41 -1.02 -2.42
N MET A 132 -14.42 -1.14 -3.27
CA MET A 132 -14.57 -2.27 -4.19
C MET A 132 -13.46 -2.32 -5.24
N LEU A 133 -13.03 -1.16 -5.75
CA LEU A 133 -11.88 -1.09 -6.67
C LEU A 133 -10.61 -1.68 -6.05
N GLY A 134 -10.32 -1.31 -4.80
CA GLY A 134 -9.17 -1.83 -4.09
C GLY A 134 -9.30 -3.32 -3.73
N ALA A 135 -10.43 -3.70 -3.17
CA ALA A 135 -10.63 -5.07 -2.69
C ALA A 135 -10.70 -6.10 -3.81
N ALA A 136 -11.41 -5.79 -4.91
CA ALA A 136 -11.67 -6.74 -6.00
C ALA A 136 -10.60 -6.68 -7.10
N LEU A 137 -10.06 -5.51 -7.40
CA LEU A 137 -9.27 -5.30 -8.60
C LEU A 137 -7.77 -5.22 -8.33
N TRP A 138 -7.34 -4.30 -7.47
CA TRP A 138 -5.93 -3.95 -7.29
C TRP A 138 -5.30 -4.72 -6.12
N LYS A 139 -4.21 -5.45 -6.38
CA LYS A 139 -3.52 -6.29 -5.40
C LYS A 139 -2.05 -5.94 -5.22
N GLY A 140 -1.64 -4.80 -5.74
CA GLY A 140 -0.30 -4.29 -5.55
C GLY A 140 0.39 -3.89 -6.85
N LYS A 141 1.71 -3.85 -6.78
CA LYS A 141 2.55 -3.37 -7.87
C LYS A 141 3.76 -4.28 -8.05
N VAL A 142 4.26 -4.35 -9.28
CA VAL A 142 5.59 -4.92 -9.59
C VAL A 142 6.47 -3.78 -10.04
N PHE A 143 7.56 -3.58 -9.35
CA PHE A 143 8.55 -2.55 -9.62
C PHE A 143 9.70 -3.12 -10.43
N TYR A 144 10.18 -2.35 -11.39
CA TYR A 144 11.35 -2.57 -12.21
C TYR A 144 12.28 -1.38 -11.98
N ARG A 145 13.05 -1.46 -10.89
CA ARG A 145 13.86 -0.34 -10.39
C ARG A 145 14.82 0.21 -11.45
N ASP A 146 15.53 -0.67 -12.12
CA ASP A 146 16.57 -0.30 -13.09
C ASP A 146 15.97 0.39 -14.31
N ASP A 147 14.78 -0.03 -14.72
CA ASP A 147 14.03 0.57 -15.83
C ASP A 147 13.26 1.84 -15.42
N ARG A 148 13.20 2.13 -14.11
CA ARG A 148 12.38 3.21 -13.55
C ARG A 148 10.91 3.11 -13.93
N LEU A 149 10.37 1.89 -13.93
CA LEU A 149 9.01 1.56 -14.30
C LEU A 149 8.34 0.68 -13.25
N LEU A 150 7.03 0.65 -13.29
CA LEU A 150 6.21 -0.36 -12.60
C LEU A 150 5.00 -0.76 -13.43
N ARG A 151 4.36 -1.85 -12.99
CA ARG A 151 3.02 -2.24 -13.44
C ARG A 151 2.17 -2.62 -12.24
N ASN A 152 0.87 -2.33 -12.33
CA ASN A 152 -0.08 -2.74 -11.30
C ASN A 152 -0.43 -4.21 -11.44
N ARG A 153 -0.65 -4.88 -10.33
CA ARG A 153 -1.12 -6.26 -10.22
C ARG A 153 -2.63 -6.27 -10.11
N ILE A 154 -3.29 -6.88 -11.08
CA ILE A 154 -4.75 -7.01 -11.16
C ILE A 154 -5.09 -8.49 -11.11
N GLU A 155 -5.69 -8.96 -10.02
CA GLU A 155 -6.04 -10.39 -9.86
C GLU A 155 -7.45 -10.69 -10.37
N ASP A 156 -8.37 -9.73 -10.31
CA ASP A 156 -9.72 -9.85 -10.86
C ASP A 156 -9.96 -8.80 -11.94
N THR A 157 -10.14 -9.25 -13.16
CA THR A 157 -10.39 -8.37 -14.31
C THR A 157 -11.87 -8.13 -14.58
N SER A 158 -12.78 -8.70 -13.79
CA SER A 158 -14.23 -8.63 -14.02
C SER A 158 -14.75 -7.20 -14.18
N LEU A 159 -14.27 -6.29 -13.34
CA LEU A 159 -14.63 -4.87 -13.39
C LEU A 159 -14.00 -4.10 -14.57
N LEU A 160 -12.87 -4.56 -15.08
CA LEU A 160 -12.19 -3.97 -16.23
C LEU A 160 -12.59 -4.61 -17.57
N LYS A 161 -13.22 -5.77 -17.52
CA LYS A 161 -13.56 -6.54 -18.73
C LYS A 161 -14.26 -5.73 -19.83
N PRO A 162 -15.22 -4.84 -19.51
CA PRO A 162 -15.85 -3.99 -20.52
C PRO A 162 -14.91 -2.97 -21.16
N LEU A 163 -13.76 -2.70 -20.54
CA LEU A 163 -12.78 -1.70 -20.96
C LEU A 163 -11.53 -2.30 -21.60
N ILE A 164 -11.33 -3.63 -21.48
CA ILE A 164 -10.17 -4.31 -22.06
C ILE A 164 -10.47 -4.59 -23.52
N GLU A 165 -9.62 -4.06 -24.39
CA GLU A 165 -9.62 -4.38 -25.81
C GLU A 165 -8.68 -5.56 -26.10
N GLY A 166 -9.16 -6.49 -26.93
CA GLY A 166 -8.39 -7.65 -27.36
C GLY A 166 -8.40 -8.80 -26.36
N ASP A 167 -7.47 -9.72 -26.54
CA ASP A 167 -7.39 -10.94 -25.72
C ASP A 167 -6.64 -10.70 -24.43
N LEU A 168 -7.27 -11.04 -23.31
CA LEU A 168 -6.67 -11.06 -21.96
C LEU A 168 -5.40 -11.94 -21.90
N ALA A 169 -5.33 -13.00 -22.70
CA ALA A 169 -4.16 -13.88 -22.75
C ALA A 169 -2.90 -13.16 -23.26
N SER A 170 -3.06 -12.04 -23.98
CA SER A 170 -1.94 -11.23 -24.47
C SER A 170 -1.37 -10.25 -23.43
N ILE A 171 -2.03 -10.09 -22.27
CA ILE A 171 -1.54 -9.23 -21.17
C ILE A 171 -0.55 -10.03 -20.33
N PRO A 172 0.65 -9.49 -20.07
CA PRO A 172 1.63 -10.17 -19.24
C PRO A 172 1.08 -10.50 -17.84
N LYS A 173 1.46 -11.65 -17.33
CA LYS A 173 1.07 -12.14 -16.01
C LYS A 173 2.29 -12.38 -15.13
N ILE A 174 2.07 -12.33 -13.84
CA ILE A 174 3.01 -12.77 -12.81
C ILE A 174 2.26 -13.61 -11.78
N THR A 175 2.91 -14.64 -11.26
CA THR A 175 2.38 -15.40 -10.13
C THR A 175 3.09 -14.95 -8.86
N VAL A 176 2.34 -14.47 -7.88
CA VAL A 176 2.85 -14.04 -6.57
C VAL A 176 2.07 -14.76 -5.48
N ASN A 177 2.76 -15.44 -4.58
CA ASN A 177 2.16 -16.22 -3.50
C ASN A 177 1.08 -17.22 -4.01
N GLY A 178 1.35 -17.86 -5.17
CA GLY A 178 0.45 -18.84 -5.79
C GLY A 178 -0.79 -18.25 -6.47
N ARG A 179 -0.89 -16.93 -6.61
CA ARG A 179 -1.98 -16.23 -7.29
C ARG A 179 -1.49 -15.53 -8.55
N ASP A 180 -2.19 -15.74 -9.65
CA ASP A 180 -1.92 -15.09 -10.92
C ASP A 180 -2.48 -13.67 -10.93
N ALA A 181 -1.71 -12.74 -11.44
CA ALA A 181 -2.14 -11.37 -11.66
C ALA A 181 -1.72 -10.86 -13.04
N TRP A 182 -2.59 -10.12 -13.69
CA TRP A 182 -2.28 -9.38 -14.91
C TRP A 182 -1.52 -8.10 -14.59
N LEU A 183 -0.52 -7.79 -15.40
CA LEU A 183 0.30 -6.60 -15.29
C LEU A 183 -0.25 -5.50 -16.19
N MET A 184 -0.93 -4.52 -15.60
CA MET A 184 -1.61 -3.41 -16.29
C MET A 184 -1.18 -2.07 -15.72
N PHE A 185 -1.60 -0.99 -16.36
CA PHE A 185 -1.38 0.38 -15.93
C PHE A 185 0.10 0.66 -15.63
N PRO A 186 0.96 0.65 -16.67
CA PRO A 186 2.36 0.96 -16.49
C PRO A 186 2.55 2.42 -16.04
N ALA A 187 3.56 2.66 -15.20
CA ALA A 187 3.90 3.99 -14.71
C ALA A 187 5.41 4.20 -14.62
N ARG A 188 5.85 5.45 -14.67
CA ARG A 188 7.24 5.85 -14.45
C ARG A 188 7.53 6.07 -12.97
N LEU A 189 8.79 5.82 -12.58
CA LEU A 189 9.29 6.04 -11.23
C LEU A 189 10.38 7.10 -11.23
N TYR A 190 10.23 8.10 -10.37
CA TYR A 190 11.27 9.11 -10.16
C TYR A 190 11.15 9.73 -8.77
N CYS A 191 12.18 10.45 -8.35
CA CYS A 191 12.16 11.25 -7.15
C CYS A 191 11.51 12.60 -7.44
N GLY A 192 10.60 13.04 -6.59
CA GLY A 192 9.93 14.32 -6.76
C GLY A 192 9.28 14.82 -5.48
N GLN A 193 8.92 16.09 -5.45
CA GLN A 193 8.30 16.69 -4.28
C GLN A 193 6.90 16.13 -4.03
N SER A 194 6.60 15.87 -2.77
CA SER A 194 5.28 15.46 -2.32
C SER A 194 4.29 16.62 -2.39
N LEU A 195 3.06 16.32 -2.77
CA LEU A 195 1.93 17.27 -2.72
C LEU A 195 1.48 17.57 -1.28
N LEU A 196 1.73 16.65 -0.35
CA LEU A 196 1.42 16.86 1.07
C LEU A 196 2.52 17.65 1.77
N ASP A 197 3.79 17.28 1.54
CA ASP A 197 4.94 17.78 2.30
C ASP A 197 6.16 17.92 1.41
N SER A 198 6.40 19.12 0.91
CA SER A 198 7.49 19.43 -0.02
C SER A 198 8.87 19.58 0.63
N ARG A 199 9.00 19.39 1.96
CA ARG A 199 10.28 19.51 2.68
C ARG A 199 11.29 18.41 2.28
N ARG A 200 10.80 17.33 1.67
CA ARG A 200 11.59 16.23 1.12
C ARG A 200 10.87 15.59 -0.06
N GLU A 201 11.61 14.84 -0.83
CA GLU A 201 11.03 14.07 -1.93
C GLU A 201 10.25 12.86 -1.43
N SER A 202 9.43 12.34 -2.33
CA SER A 202 8.83 11.02 -2.29
C SER A 202 9.23 10.28 -3.56
N ILE A 203 9.09 8.96 -3.56
CA ILE A 203 9.11 8.20 -4.80
C ILE A 203 7.76 8.44 -5.48
N ILE A 204 7.81 9.04 -6.67
CA ILE A 204 6.64 9.34 -7.48
C ILE A 204 6.37 8.18 -8.44
N ILE A 205 5.12 7.77 -8.49
CA ILE A 205 4.59 6.81 -9.44
C ILE A 205 3.68 7.60 -10.37
N ASP A 206 4.17 7.87 -11.57
CA ASP A 206 3.54 8.78 -12.53
C ASP A 206 2.95 8.01 -13.70
N TYR A 207 1.64 8.08 -13.82
CA TYR A 207 0.90 7.45 -14.91
C TYR A 207 0.63 8.42 -16.07
N PHE A 208 0.97 9.71 -15.95
CA PHE A 208 0.62 10.71 -16.94
C PHE A 208 1.09 10.32 -18.34
N PHE A 209 2.33 9.83 -18.45
CA PHE A 209 2.93 9.40 -19.71
C PHE A 209 2.91 7.87 -19.90
N THR A 210 1.88 7.20 -19.40
CA THR A 210 1.74 5.74 -19.52
C THR A 210 1.74 5.25 -20.97
N ASP A 211 1.21 6.06 -21.89
CA ASP A 211 1.14 5.80 -23.35
C ASP A 211 2.51 5.79 -24.05
N GLU A 212 3.56 6.26 -23.40
CA GLU A 212 4.94 6.20 -23.91
C GLU A 212 5.72 4.98 -23.39
N ILE A 213 5.12 4.16 -22.52
CA ILE A 213 5.80 3.03 -21.89
C ILE A 213 5.61 1.77 -22.74
N PRO A 214 6.68 0.99 -23.00
CA PRO A 214 6.58 -0.26 -23.75
C PRO A 214 5.52 -1.20 -23.16
N GLY A 215 4.68 -1.75 -24.02
CA GLY A 215 3.58 -2.63 -23.62
C GLY A 215 2.34 -1.91 -23.08
N TYR A 216 2.27 -0.59 -23.25
CA TYR A 216 1.04 0.17 -23.06
C TYR A 216 -0.08 -0.37 -23.96
N ARG A 217 -1.29 -0.39 -23.43
CA ARG A 217 -2.52 -0.75 -24.15
C ARG A 217 -3.49 0.42 -24.06
N GLN A 218 -4.04 0.82 -25.21
CA GLN A 218 -5.00 1.92 -25.23
C GLN A 218 -6.12 1.69 -24.19
N ARG A 219 -6.60 0.46 -24.07
CA ARG A 219 -7.54 0.04 -23.03
C ARG A 219 -7.02 -1.21 -22.30
N PRO A 220 -6.94 -1.21 -20.96
CA PRO A 220 -7.51 -0.20 -20.06
C PRO A 220 -6.52 0.90 -19.60
N ASP A 221 -5.25 0.89 -20.00
CA ASP A 221 -4.18 1.69 -19.38
C ASP A 221 -4.41 3.21 -19.51
N PHE A 222 -5.15 3.67 -20.55
CA PHE A 222 -5.46 5.10 -20.74
C PHE A 222 -6.18 5.71 -19.53
N LEU A 223 -6.93 4.87 -18.76
CA LEU A 223 -7.69 5.37 -17.59
C LEU A 223 -6.81 6.06 -16.57
N ALA A 224 -5.58 5.57 -16.37
CA ALA A 224 -4.66 6.15 -15.41
C ALA A 224 -3.88 7.34 -15.98
N GLY A 225 -3.74 7.43 -17.31
CA GLY A 225 -2.89 8.38 -18.01
C GLY A 225 -3.46 9.77 -18.22
N ARG A 226 -2.74 10.56 -19.03
CA ARG A 226 -3.04 12.00 -19.33
C ARG A 226 -4.39 12.22 -19.99
N ASN A 227 -4.89 11.22 -20.70
CA ASN A 227 -6.19 11.27 -21.37
C ASN A 227 -7.32 10.65 -20.51
N GLY A 228 -7.01 10.22 -19.30
CA GLY A 228 -7.93 9.63 -18.33
C GLY A 228 -7.93 10.39 -16.99
N LEU A 229 -7.67 9.68 -15.90
CA LEU A 229 -7.75 10.20 -14.55
C LEU A 229 -6.52 11.00 -14.12
N GLN A 230 -5.43 10.97 -14.89
CA GLN A 230 -4.14 11.60 -14.55
C GLN A 230 -3.67 11.18 -13.15
N VAL A 231 -3.63 9.86 -12.93
CA VAL A 231 -3.27 9.30 -11.63
C VAL A 231 -1.81 9.58 -11.33
N ARG A 232 -1.54 9.98 -10.10
CA ARG A 232 -0.22 10.16 -9.54
C ARG A 232 -0.22 9.59 -8.13
N ASP A 233 0.69 8.66 -7.87
CA ASP A 233 0.91 8.14 -6.53
C ASP A 233 2.22 8.68 -5.98
N GLU A 234 2.30 8.77 -4.67
CA GLU A 234 3.51 9.09 -3.92
C GLU A 234 3.69 8.03 -2.85
N ILE A 235 4.91 7.51 -2.70
CA ILE A 235 5.22 6.55 -1.62
C ILE A 235 6.42 7.02 -0.82
N ARG A 236 6.37 6.75 0.51
CA ARG A 236 7.48 6.87 1.45
C ARG A 236 7.60 5.60 2.26
N MET A 237 8.80 5.24 2.62
CA MET A 237 9.09 4.00 3.30
C MET A 237 8.78 4.12 4.80
N VAL A 238 7.96 3.22 5.30
CA VAL A 238 7.73 3.03 6.74
C VAL A 238 8.93 2.29 7.36
N ARG A 239 9.31 1.18 6.74
CA ARG A 239 10.48 0.36 7.06
C ARG A 239 10.84 -0.49 5.84
N PRO A 240 11.98 -1.18 5.82
CA PRO A 240 12.31 -2.06 4.70
C PRO A 240 11.15 -2.98 4.32
N GLY A 241 10.84 -3.03 3.04
CA GLY A 241 9.73 -3.82 2.50
C GLY A 241 8.34 -3.25 2.74
N PHE A 242 8.18 -2.12 3.45
CA PHE A 242 6.87 -1.53 3.73
C PHE A 242 6.83 -0.04 3.38
N TYR A 243 5.92 0.33 2.48
CA TYR A 243 5.68 1.72 2.05
C TYR A 243 4.26 2.14 2.33
N LEU A 244 4.11 3.37 2.79
CA LEU A 244 2.85 4.10 2.86
C LEU A 244 2.71 4.96 1.61
N GLY A 245 1.59 4.84 0.93
CA GLY A 245 1.31 5.52 -0.32
C GLY A 245 0.09 6.43 -0.23
N ARG A 246 0.11 7.45 -1.09
CA ARG A 246 -0.97 8.42 -1.29
C ARG A 246 -1.27 8.47 -2.78
N ALA A 247 -2.52 8.27 -3.15
CA ALA A 247 -2.98 8.37 -4.52
C ALA A 247 -3.68 9.71 -4.77
N TYR A 248 -3.42 10.29 -5.93
CA TYR A 248 -4.00 11.54 -6.38
C TYR A 248 -4.59 11.38 -7.78
N ILE A 249 -5.62 12.15 -8.07
CA ILE A 249 -6.12 12.39 -9.41
C ILE A 249 -5.81 13.85 -9.74
N GLY A 250 -4.90 14.06 -10.70
CA GLY A 250 -4.27 15.35 -10.90
C GLY A 250 -3.56 15.81 -9.62
N ARG A 251 -4.13 16.80 -8.90
CA ARG A 251 -3.61 17.28 -7.61
C ARG A 251 -4.54 17.01 -6.44
N ALA A 252 -5.70 16.41 -6.68
CA ALA A 252 -6.67 16.10 -5.64
C ALA A 252 -6.32 14.77 -4.97
N PHE A 253 -6.19 14.79 -3.65
CA PHE A 253 -5.97 13.57 -2.86
C PHE A 253 -7.19 12.66 -2.98
N LEU A 254 -6.94 11.38 -3.24
CA LEU A 254 -7.97 10.36 -3.43
C LEU A 254 -8.06 9.41 -2.24
N LEU A 255 -6.95 8.73 -1.93
CA LEU A 255 -6.93 7.70 -0.88
C LEU A 255 -5.49 7.38 -0.43
N ASN A 256 -5.40 6.64 0.68
CA ASN A 256 -4.15 6.03 1.13
C ASN A 256 -4.07 4.56 0.69
N PHE A 257 -2.85 4.09 0.47
CA PHE A 257 -2.58 2.68 0.22
C PHE A 257 -1.28 2.23 0.87
N THR A 258 -1.11 0.94 1.00
CA THR A 258 0.13 0.33 1.47
C THR A 258 0.71 -0.59 0.42
N LEU A 259 2.03 -0.75 0.45
CA LEU A 259 2.76 -1.73 -0.33
C LEU A 259 3.67 -2.51 0.60
N TYR A 260 3.58 -3.83 0.56
CA TYR A 260 4.33 -4.69 1.46
C TYR A 260 5.00 -5.84 0.71
N ASN A 261 6.28 -6.04 0.99
CA ASN A 261 7.04 -7.21 0.55
C ASN A 261 7.66 -7.87 1.78
N LYS A 262 7.10 -9.03 2.15
CA LYS A 262 7.50 -9.75 3.35
C LYS A 262 8.95 -10.22 3.29
N GLU A 263 9.43 -10.64 2.13
CA GLU A 263 10.80 -11.15 1.98
C GLU A 263 11.84 -10.05 2.28
N ILE A 264 11.61 -8.84 1.77
CA ILE A 264 12.48 -7.69 2.08
C ILE A 264 12.38 -7.33 3.56
N ALA A 265 11.18 -7.31 4.13
CA ALA A 265 10.96 -7.00 5.54
C ALA A 265 11.69 -7.98 6.46
N ASP A 266 11.59 -9.27 6.19
CA ASP A 266 12.26 -10.32 6.97
C ASP A 266 13.79 -10.23 6.84
N ARG A 267 14.31 -9.91 5.64
CA ARG A 267 15.75 -9.85 5.38
C ARG A 267 16.42 -8.61 5.99
N GLU A 268 15.76 -7.48 5.95
CA GLU A 268 16.35 -6.16 6.28
C GLU A 268 15.86 -5.56 7.59
N GLY A 269 14.76 -6.08 8.16
CA GLY A 269 14.10 -5.52 9.34
C GLY A 269 15.00 -5.45 10.56
N SER A 270 15.76 -6.50 10.86
CA SER A 270 16.68 -6.53 12.03
C SER A 270 17.79 -5.49 11.93
N ALA A 271 18.37 -5.30 10.73
CA ALA A 271 19.38 -4.28 10.52
C ALA A 271 18.81 -2.87 10.68
N PHE A 272 17.60 -2.65 10.18
CA PHE A 272 16.88 -1.39 10.35
C PHE A 272 16.57 -1.08 11.83
N LEU A 273 16.08 -2.05 12.59
CA LEU A 273 15.82 -1.87 14.02
C LEU A 273 17.07 -1.44 14.80
N ASN A 274 18.23 -2.03 14.47
CA ASN A 274 19.48 -1.75 15.14
C ASN A 274 20.10 -0.40 14.78
N THR A 275 19.94 0.04 13.53
CA THR A 275 20.65 1.22 13.01
C THR A 275 19.74 2.42 12.74
N GLY A 276 18.45 2.18 12.48
CA GLY A 276 17.52 3.16 11.96
C GLY A 276 17.89 3.69 10.57
N GLN A 277 18.85 3.07 9.91
CA GLN A 277 19.39 3.54 8.64
C GLN A 277 18.88 2.69 7.49
N VAL A 278 18.63 3.34 6.37
CA VAL A 278 18.29 2.73 5.09
C VAL A 278 19.04 3.45 3.98
N LYS A 279 19.18 2.79 2.85
CA LYS A 279 19.59 3.47 1.62
C LYS A 279 18.49 4.42 1.19
N GLU A 280 18.86 5.63 0.81
CA GLU A 280 17.94 6.63 0.28
C GLU A 280 18.29 6.87 -1.20
N ASP A 281 17.31 6.68 -2.08
CA ASP A 281 17.50 6.94 -3.51
C ASP A 281 17.02 8.35 -3.91
N CYS A 282 16.27 9.04 -3.02
CA CYS A 282 15.76 10.39 -3.24
C CYS A 282 16.23 11.34 -2.12
N TRP A 283 16.11 12.64 -2.35
CA TRP A 283 16.49 13.65 -1.37
C TRP A 283 15.56 13.60 -0.14
N THR A 284 16.17 13.46 1.03
CA THR A 284 15.46 13.30 2.31
C THR A 284 15.20 14.62 3.04
N GLY A 285 15.56 15.75 2.45
CA GLY A 285 15.46 17.06 3.08
C GLY A 285 16.73 17.45 3.86
N THR A 286 16.77 18.70 4.28
CA THR A 286 17.90 19.26 5.05
C THR A 286 17.90 18.88 6.53
N GLN A 287 16.75 18.44 7.06
CA GLN A 287 16.61 18.01 8.45
C GLN A 287 17.11 16.57 8.59
N SER A 288 18.43 16.39 8.68
CA SER A 288 18.98 15.09 8.92
C SER A 288 18.83 14.72 10.40
N ARG A 289 18.34 13.51 10.69
CA ARG A 289 18.24 12.94 12.05
C ARG A 289 19.58 12.93 12.81
N LYS A 290 20.71 13.13 12.13
CA LYS A 290 22.04 13.15 12.72
C LYS A 290 22.29 14.35 13.65
N VAL A 291 21.56 15.46 13.49
CA VAL A 291 21.74 16.66 14.30
C VAL A 291 21.18 16.48 15.72
N VAL A 292 20.13 15.67 15.90
CA VAL A 292 19.47 15.45 17.20
C VAL A 292 20.29 14.51 18.11
N ALA A 293 21.07 13.61 17.55
CA ALA A 293 21.92 12.68 18.33
C ALA A 293 23.20 13.33 18.89
N ALA A 294 23.60 14.49 18.37
CA ALA A 294 24.81 15.22 18.81
C ALA A 294 24.57 16.23 19.97
N ALA A 295 23.33 16.40 20.39
CA ALA A 295 22.92 17.37 21.42
C ALA A 295 22.66 16.73 22.80
N LYS A 296 23.36 15.63 23.14
CA LYS A 296 23.39 15.07 24.51
C LYS A 296 24.75 15.23 25.14
#